data_f1fbc9bc56c0dce05e07440809f044b6
#
_entry.id   f1fbc9bc56c0dce05e07440809f044b6
#
_cell.length_a   1.000
_cell.length_b   1.000
_cell.length_c   1.000
_cell.angle_alpha   90.00
_cell.angle_beta   90.00
_cell.angle_gamma   90.00
#
_symmetry.space_group_name_H-M   'P 1'
#
loop_
_entity.id
_entity.type
_entity.pdbx_description
1 polymer ?
#
loop_
_entity_poly.entity_id
_entity_poly.type
_entity_poly.pdbx_seq_one_letter_code
_entity_poly.pdbx_strand_id
1 'polypeptide(L)'
;MLSKHQQQARNQLIAISLDDLVPEDHLVRKIDKVINFDFIYPLVEHTYSHTGRPSVDPVVLIKLVLIQYLFGIRSMRQTIKEVETNMAYRWFLGYDFNQKIPHFSTFGKNYVRRFAETEVFEHIFYRILKQAMEAGLVDPDVAFVDSTHVKANANKHKFHKKLIRKETRVYQEVLEDEINVSRVAEGKKPFARKESQEEKESKISDTDPESGYYVKGEREKQFAYSFHTACDTNGFILGSIVTPGNIHDSQQLIPLIEKLKNTLSTPLVVVADAGYKTPIIAKYL
;
A
#
# COMPACT_ATOMS: atom_id res chain seq x y z
N MET A 1 -8.94 19.65 -48.36
CA MET A 1 -7.86 18.95 -49.08
C MET A 1 -7.43 17.71 -48.27
N LEU A 2 -7.44 16.54 -48.91
CA LEU A 2 -6.93 15.32 -48.25
C LEU A 2 -5.39 15.29 -48.40
N SER A 3 -4.64 15.36 -47.28
CA SER A 3 -3.20 15.19 -47.29
C SER A 3 -2.83 13.69 -47.13
N LYS A 4 -1.92 13.21 -47.97
CA LYS A 4 -1.40 11.83 -47.85
C LYS A 4 -0.18 11.81 -46.95
N HIS A 5 -0.10 10.84 -46.03
CA HIS A 5 1.04 10.65 -45.14
C HIS A 5 2.28 10.22 -45.93
N GLN A 6 3.41 10.89 -45.71
CA GLN A 6 4.68 10.55 -46.34
C GLN A 6 5.43 9.50 -45.48
N GLN A 7 5.57 8.27 -46.00
CA GLN A 7 6.28 7.18 -45.31
C GLN A 7 7.78 7.42 -45.13
N GLN A 8 8.40 8.27 -45.97
CA GLN A 8 9.83 8.55 -45.95
C GLN A 8 10.35 9.18 -44.66
N ALA A 9 9.50 9.85 -43.90
CA ALA A 9 9.87 10.45 -42.60
C ALA A 9 10.34 9.46 -41.54
N ARG A 10 10.02 8.16 -41.68
CA ARG A 10 10.45 7.12 -40.73
C ARG A 10 11.94 6.82 -40.76
N ASN A 11 12.63 7.12 -41.85
CA ASN A 11 14.05 6.85 -42.08
C ASN A 11 14.93 8.10 -41.94
N GLN A 12 14.33 9.20 -41.42
CA GLN A 12 15.09 10.43 -41.23
C GLN A 12 16.11 10.25 -40.11
N LEU A 13 17.37 10.57 -40.39
CA LEU A 13 18.44 10.62 -39.42
C LEU A 13 18.51 12.04 -38.82
N ILE A 14 18.36 12.12 -37.51
CA ILE A 14 18.44 13.35 -36.73
C ILE A 14 19.35 13.08 -35.54
N ALA A 15 20.28 13.99 -35.25
CA ALA A 15 21.03 13.97 -34.00
C ALA A 15 20.21 14.70 -32.93
N ILE A 16 19.67 13.95 -31.98
CA ILE A 16 18.82 14.47 -30.92
C ILE A 16 19.13 13.75 -29.61
N SER A 17 19.09 14.46 -28.50
CA SER A 17 19.23 13.84 -27.18
C SER A 17 17.89 13.25 -26.70
N LEU A 18 17.95 12.31 -25.76
CA LEU A 18 16.73 11.79 -25.12
C LEU A 18 16.00 12.89 -24.34
N ASP A 19 16.76 13.84 -23.83
CA ASP A 19 16.22 14.99 -23.11
C ASP A 19 15.35 15.88 -24.00
N ASP A 20 15.78 16.14 -25.24
CA ASP A 20 15.03 16.93 -26.22
C ASP A 20 13.71 16.26 -26.68
N LEU A 21 13.66 14.91 -26.59
CA LEU A 21 12.47 14.13 -27.01
C LEU A 21 11.34 14.14 -26.00
N VAL A 22 11.64 14.38 -24.73
CA VAL A 22 10.62 14.37 -23.68
C VAL A 22 10.10 15.78 -23.45
N PRO A 23 8.78 16.07 -23.66
CA PRO A 23 8.22 17.39 -23.44
C PRO A 23 8.45 17.91 -22.02
N GLU A 24 8.71 19.20 -21.89
CA GLU A 24 8.97 19.86 -20.59
C GLU A 24 7.80 19.72 -19.60
N ASP A 25 6.58 19.67 -20.08
CA ASP A 25 5.37 19.53 -19.27
C ASP A 25 4.99 18.08 -18.98
N HIS A 26 5.79 17.09 -19.46
CA HIS A 26 5.51 15.68 -19.25
C HIS A 26 5.55 15.32 -17.76
N LEU A 27 4.60 14.47 -17.31
CA LEU A 27 4.46 14.08 -15.89
C LEU A 27 5.75 13.54 -15.27
N VAL A 28 6.53 12.72 -15.99
CA VAL A 28 7.77 12.17 -15.46
C VAL A 28 8.82 13.25 -15.16
N ARG A 29 8.88 14.35 -15.94
CA ARG A 29 9.75 15.49 -15.65
C ARG A 29 9.32 16.21 -14.39
N LYS A 30 8.02 16.43 -14.23
CA LYS A 30 7.47 17.06 -13.01
C LYS A 30 7.81 16.23 -11.77
N ILE A 31 7.68 14.91 -11.85
CA ILE A 31 8.02 13.99 -10.75
C ILE A 31 9.53 14.03 -10.46
N ASP A 32 10.37 13.91 -11.47
CA ASP A 32 11.83 13.87 -11.30
C ASP A 32 12.38 15.19 -10.73
N LYS A 33 11.74 16.32 -11.06
CA LYS A 33 12.08 17.65 -10.53
C LYS A 33 11.73 17.80 -9.05
N VAL A 34 10.64 17.17 -8.60
CA VAL A 34 10.12 17.32 -7.22
C VAL A 34 10.70 16.27 -6.30
N ILE A 35 10.88 15.03 -6.77
CA ILE A 35 11.31 13.91 -5.95
C ILE A 35 12.75 13.56 -6.27
N ASN A 36 13.67 13.84 -5.34
CA ASN A 36 15.00 13.25 -5.37
C ASN A 36 14.93 11.83 -4.79
N PHE A 37 15.20 10.82 -5.61
CA PHE A 37 15.11 9.41 -5.24
C PHE A 37 16.36 8.86 -4.52
N ASP A 38 17.41 9.67 -4.29
CA ASP A 38 18.66 9.22 -3.67
C ASP A 38 18.47 8.70 -2.25
N PHE A 39 17.40 9.12 -1.55
CA PHE A 39 17.07 8.60 -0.23
C PHE A 39 16.78 7.10 -0.20
N ILE A 40 16.54 6.46 -1.36
CA ILE A 40 16.31 5.02 -1.46
C ILE A 40 17.60 4.23 -1.20
N TYR A 41 18.76 4.74 -1.61
CA TYR A 41 20.03 4.03 -1.47
C TYR A 41 20.33 3.63 -0.02
N PRO A 42 20.35 4.53 0.97
CA PRO A 42 20.63 4.16 2.37
C PRO A 42 19.56 3.21 2.96
N LEU A 43 18.33 3.25 2.47
CA LEU A 43 17.28 2.35 2.96
C LEU A 43 17.51 0.89 2.57
N VAL A 44 18.16 0.64 1.45
CA VAL A 44 18.33 -0.72 0.89
C VAL A 44 19.78 -1.21 0.85
N GLU A 45 20.77 -0.36 1.10
CA GLU A 45 22.20 -0.66 0.98
C GLU A 45 22.59 -1.94 1.73
N HIS A 46 22.09 -2.11 2.95
CA HIS A 46 22.36 -3.27 3.78
C HIS A 46 21.87 -4.61 3.18
N THR A 47 20.98 -4.56 2.18
CA THR A 47 20.46 -5.76 1.48
C THR A 47 21.29 -6.16 0.26
N TYR A 48 22.31 -5.36 -0.08
CA TYR A 48 23.18 -5.58 -1.24
C TYR A 48 24.54 -6.11 -0.80
N SER A 49 25.07 -7.08 -1.57
CA SER A 49 26.43 -7.59 -1.35
C SER A 49 27.48 -6.63 -1.88
N HIS A 50 28.59 -6.49 -1.16
CA HIS A 50 29.75 -5.71 -1.59
C HIS A 50 30.59 -6.42 -2.69
N THR A 51 30.29 -7.69 -2.98
CA THR A 51 31.03 -8.51 -3.94
C THR A 51 30.09 -9.13 -4.98
N GLY A 52 30.61 -9.44 -6.17
CA GLY A 52 29.85 -10.10 -7.23
C GLY A 52 29.44 -9.17 -8.36
N ARG A 53 28.57 -9.67 -9.27
CA ARG A 53 28.08 -8.89 -10.40
C ARG A 53 27.17 -7.77 -9.92
N PRO A 54 27.35 -6.52 -10.42
CA PRO A 54 26.45 -5.41 -10.13
C PRO A 54 24.98 -5.78 -10.40
N SER A 55 24.12 -5.44 -9.46
CA SER A 55 22.67 -5.64 -9.62
C SER A 55 22.06 -4.45 -10.37
N VAL A 56 20.77 -4.57 -10.73
CA VAL A 56 20.00 -3.42 -11.20
C VAL A 56 19.89 -2.41 -10.07
N ASP A 57 20.02 -1.14 -10.38
CA ASP A 57 19.88 -0.03 -9.47
C ASP A 57 18.52 -0.08 -8.76
N PRO A 58 18.47 0.01 -7.41
CA PRO A 58 17.22 0.00 -6.66
C PRO A 58 16.28 1.16 -7.04
N VAL A 59 16.81 2.35 -7.35
CA VAL A 59 16.00 3.50 -7.80
C VAL A 59 15.29 3.18 -9.10
N VAL A 60 15.98 2.52 -10.06
CA VAL A 60 15.35 2.07 -11.31
C VAL A 60 14.23 1.07 -11.05
N LEU A 61 14.42 0.13 -10.11
CA LEU A 61 13.38 -0.83 -9.75
C LEU A 61 12.13 -0.15 -9.16
N ILE A 62 12.32 0.85 -8.31
CA ILE A 62 11.21 1.64 -7.74
C ILE A 62 10.54 2.50 -8.82
N LYS A 63 11.32 3.21 -9.65
CA LYS A 63 10.78 4.01 -10.76
C LYS A 63 9.97 3.15 -11.76
N LEU A 64 10.33 1.88 -12.00
CA LEU A 64 9.53 0.96 -12.81
C LEU A 64 8.14 0.69 -12.21
N VAL A 65 8.06 0.52 -10.89
CA VAL A 65 6.78 0.37 -10.19
C VAL A 65 5.97 1.66 -10.27
N LEU A 66 6.60 2.81 -10.08
CA LEU A 66 5.94 4.11 -10.21
C LEU A 66 5.36 4.30 -11.62
N ILE A 67 6.11 4.00 -12.68
CA ILE A 67 5.60 4.05 -14.07
C ILE A 67 4.36 3.16 -14.20
N GLN A 68 4.42 1.93 -13.68
CA GLN A 68 3.30 1.00 -13.77
C GLN A 68 2.01 1.58 -13.18
N TYR A 69 2.08 2.12 -11.97
CA TYR A 69 0.90 2.64 -11.28
C TYR A 69 0.46 4.01 -11.78
N LEU A 70 1.39 4.93 -12.03
CA LEU A 70 1.08 6.29 -12.50
C LEU A 70 0.39 6.30 -13.88
N PHE A 71 0.78 5.37 -14.76
CA PHE A 71 0.22 5.28 -16.11
C PHE A 71 -0.80 4.13 -16.27
N GLY A 72 -1.23 3.50 -15.17
CA GLY A 72 -2.27 2.47 -15.19
C GLY A 72 -1.92 1.22 -15.99
N ILE A 73 -0.63 0.87 -16.07
CA ILE A 73 -0.17 -0.30 -16.83
C ILE A 73 -0.48 -1.58 -16.04
N ARG A 74 -1.10 -2.56 -16.71
CA ARG A 74 -1.70 -3.73 -16.05
C ARG A 74 -0.72 -4.68 -15.37
N SER A 75 0.56 -4.71 -15.79
CA SER A 75 1.53 -5.66 -15.26
C SER A 75 2.95 -5.21 -15.49
N MET A 76 3.89 -5.66 -14.65
CA MET A 76 5.32 -5.41 -14.82
C MET A 76 5.85 -5.89 -16.19
N ARG A 77 5.31 -7.00 -16.73
CA ARG A 77 5.67 -7.47 -18.08
C ARG A 77 5.30 -6.44 -19.15
N GLN A 78 4.13 -5.84 -19.04
CA GLN A 78 3.70 -4.80 -19.96
C GLN A 78 4.50 -3.51 -19.74
N THR A 79 4.77 -3.14 -18.49
CA THR A 79 5.60 -1.97 -18.15
C THR A 79 6.96 -2.05 -18.83
N ILE A 80 7.64 -3.20 -18.78
CA ILE A 80 8.92 -3.37 -19.45
C ILE A 80 8.80 -3.17 -20.97
N LYS A 81 7.76 -3.72 -21.61
CA LYS A 81 7.52 -3.53 -23.04
C LYS A 81 7.28 -2.07 -23.41
N GLU A 82 6.53 -1.35 -22.57
CA GLU A 82 6.31 0.09 -22.77
C GLU A 82 7.62 0.88 -22.62
N VAL A 83 8.43 0.58 -21.62
CA VAL A 83 9.74 1.20 -21.39
C VAL A 83 10.71 0.95 -22.56
N GLU A 84 10.62 -0.22 -23.22
CA GLU A 84 11.48 -0.53 -24.39
C GLU A 84 11.28 0.49 -25.54
N THR A 85 10.09 1.05 -25.68
CA THR A 85 9.71 1.90 -26.82
C THR A 85 9.34 3.34 -26.44
N ASN A 86 9.04 3.61 -25.17
CA ASN A 86 8.66 4.93 -24.70
C ASN A 86 9.88 5.72 -24.21
N MET A 87 10.21 6.78 -24.91
CA MET A 87 11.39 7.61 -24.61
C MET A 87 11.24 8.37 -23.28
N ALA A 88 10.05 8.80 -22.90
CA ALA A 88 9.82 9.48 -21.63
C ALA A 88 10.06 8.54 -20.43
N TYR A 89 9.69 7.26 -20.56
CA TYR A 89 9.96 6.28 -19.50
C TYR A 89 11.45 5.94 -19.42
N ARG A 90 12.14 5.81 -20.56
CA ARG A 90 13.58 5.61 -20.58
C ARG A 90 14.32 6.79 -19.93
N TRP A 91 13.94 7.99 -20.28
CA TRP A 91 14.46 9.21 -19.69
C TRP A 91 14.30 9.22 -18.17
N PHE A 92 13.11 8.92 -17.68
CA PHE A 92 12.81 8.87 -16.23
C PHE A 92 13.63 7.83 -15.48
N LEU A 93 13.96 6.71 -16.13
CA LEU A 93 14.83 5.67 -15.57
C LEU A 93 16.33 6.00 -15.67
N GLY A 94 16.71 7.05 -16.38
CA GLY A 94 18.09 7.38 -16.65
C GLY A 94 18.77 6.43 -17.66
N TYR A 95 18.00 5.82 -18.56
CA TYR A 95 18.50 4.90 -19.59
C TYR A 95 18.69 5.60 -20.93
N ASP A 96 19.74 5.24 -21.64
CA ASP A 96 19.97 5.70 -23.02
C ASP A 96 19.09 4.95 -24.04
N PHE A 97 19.19 5.33 -25.32
CA PHE A 97 18.40 4.73 -26.41
C PHE A 97 18.61 3.22 -26.58
N ASN A 98 19.82 2.72 -26.31
CA ASN A 98 20.24 1.35 -26.61
C ASN A 98 20.35 0.49 -25.35
N GLN A 99 20.33 1.08 -24.18
CA GLN A 99 20.48 0.36 -22.92
C GLN A 99 19.37 -0.67 -22.75
N LYS A 100 19.78 -1.90 -22.44
CA LYS A 100 18.86 -3.01 -22.26
C LYS A 100 18.01 -2.84 -20.98
N ILE A 101 16.70 -2.91 -21.14
CA ILE A 101 15.77 -2.85 -20.02
C ILE A 101 15.82 -4.17 -19.25
N PRO A 102 15.75 -4.15 -17.89
CA PRO A 102 15.73 -5.36 -17.08
C PRO A 102 14.52 -6.25 -17.43
N HIS A 103 14.70 -7.56 -17.34
CA HIS A 103 13.59 -8.49 -17.53
C HIS A 103 12.52 -8.29 -16.43
N PHE A 104 11.24 -8.45 -16.76
CA PHE A 104 10.13 -8.22 -15.84
C PHE A 104 10.23 -9.02 -14.53
N SER A 105 10.82 -10.23 -14.56
CA SER A 105 11.02 -11.03 -13.34
C SER A 105 12.12 -10.48 -12.42
N THR A 106 12.92 -9.52 -12.88
CA THR A 106 13.99 -8.93 -12.07
C THR A 106 13.45 -8.19 -10.88
N PHE A 107 12.37 -7.42 -11.05
CA PHE A 107 11.69 -6.75 -9.94
C PHE A 107 11.20 -7.78 -8.91
N GLY A 108 10.43 -8.79 -9.33
CA GLY A 108 9.89 -9.79 -8.40
C GLY A 108 10.99 -10.55 -7.63
N LYS A 109 12.10 -10.89 -8.29
CA LYS A 109 13.25 -11.53 -7.62
C LYS A 109 13.92 -10.61 -6.59
N ASN A 110 14.08 -9.32 -6.92
CA ASN A 110 14.63 -8.34 -5.98
C ASN A 110 13.66 -8.05 -4.84
N TYR A 111 12.35 -7.94 -5.13
CA TYR A 111 11.33 -7.79 -4.10
C TYR A 111 11.45 -8.90 -3.04
N VAL A 112 11.34 -10.16 -3.45
CA VAL A 112 11.39 -11.30 -2.51
C VAL A 112 12.72 -11.38 -1.75
N ARG A 113 13.85 -11.06 -2.39
CA ARG A 113 15.18 -11.24 -1.78
C ARG A 113 15.63 -10.06 -0.93
N ARG A 114 15.13 -8.86 -1.18
CA ARG A 114 15.68 -7.62 -0.60
C ARG A 114 14.64 -6.70 0.02
N PHE A 115 13.43 -6.64 -0.54
CA PHE A 115 12.45 -5.63 -0.13
C PHE A 115 11.28 -6.19 0.69
N ALA A 116 10.94 -7.47 0.54
CA ALA A 116 9.75 -8.05 1.18
C ALA A 116 9.79 -8.01 2.72
N GLU A 117 10.98 -8.16 3.31
CA GLU A 117 11.18 -8.10 4.76
C GLU A 117 11.63 -6.73 5.25
N THR A 118 11.52 -5.70 4.40
CA THR A 118 11.89 -4.32 4.73
C THR A 118 10.68 -3.41 4.63
N GLU A 119 10.70 -2.31 5.38
CA GLU A 119 9.67 -1.27 5.31
C GLU A 119 9.96 -0.23 4.21
N VAL A 120 10.76 -0.59 3.19
CA VAL A 120 11.24 0.35 2.17
C VAL A 120 10.11 1.10 1.45
N PHE A 121 9.01 0.40 1.10
CA PHE A 121 7.88 1.04 0.42
C PHE A 121 7.12 1.98 1.35
N GLU A 122 7.02 1.66 2.63
CA GLU A 122 6.42 2.50 3.64
C GLU A 122 7.27 3.76 3.89
N HIS A 123 8.58 3.61 4.00
CA HIS A 123 9.51 4.74 4.08
C HIS A 123 9.44 5.66 2.86
N ILE A 124 9.34 5.10 1.65
CA ILE A 124 9.15 5.88 0.42
C ILE A 124 7.83 6.66 0.48
N PHE A 125 6.75 6.01 0.88
CA PHE A 125 5.43 6.63 1.02
C PHE A 125 5.49 7.82 1.98
N TYR A 126 5.97 7.62 3.21
CA TYR A 126 6.03 8.70 4.20
C TYR A 126 7.02 9.81 3.83
N ARG A 127 8.10 9.49 3.12
CA ARG A 127 9.02 10.51 2.62
C ARG A 127 8.35 11.45 1.62
N ILE A 128 7.59 10.90 0.68
CA ILE A 128 6.84 11.68 -0.31
C ILE A 128 5.71 12.45 0.36
N LEU A 129 4.97 11.82 1.26
CA LEU A 129 3.89 12.46 2.01
C LEU A 129 4.40 13.65 2.83
N LYS A 130 5.55 13.51 3.48
CA LYS A 130 6.17 14.59 4.24
C LYS A 130 6.55 15.79 3.35
N GLN A 131 7.07 15.55 2.15
CA GLN A 131 7.33 16.62 1.17
C GLN A 131 6.01 17.32 0.74
N ALA A 132 4.91 16.56 0.58
CA ALA A 132 3.61 17.14 0.29
C ALA A 132 3.06 17.99 1.46
N MET A 133 3.30 17.56 2.70
CA MET A 133 2.96 18.34 3.90
C MET A 133 3.80 19.64 3.98
N GLU A 134 5.10 19.56 3.75
CA GLU A 134 6.01 20.73 3.72
C GLU A 134 5.61 21.73 2.62
N ALA A 135 5.03 21.25 1.52
CA ALA A 135 4.45 22.07 0.46
C ALA A 135 3.05 22.62 0.77
N GLY A 136 2.48 22.32 1.96
CA GLY A 136 1.14 22.78 2.37
C GLY A 136 -0.02 22.12 1.62
N LEU A 137 0.20 20.96 0.99
CA LEU A 137 -0.83 20.24 0.22
C LEU A 137 -1.65 19.27 1.08
N VAL A 138 -1.09 18.84 2.21
CA VAL A 138 -1.68 17.83 3.11
C VAL A 138 -1.96 18.45 4.46
N ASP A 139 -3.18 18.24 4.97
CA ASP A 139 -3.61 18.64 6.30
C ASP A 139 -3.74 17.42 7.22
N PRO A 140 -2.74 17.15 8.09
CA PRO A 140 -2.77 15.97 8.96
C PRO A 140 -3.70 16.13 10.19
N ASP A 141 -4.27 17.30 10.43
CA ASP A 141 -5.09 17.58 11.61
C ASP A 141 -6.46 16.88 11.54
N VAL A 142 -6.95 16.59 10.33
CA VAL A 142 -8.22 15.89 10.14
C VAL A 142 -7.99 14.57 9.43
N ALA A 143 -8.39 13.48 10.04
CA ALA A 143 -8.30 12.13 9.47
C ALA A 143 -9.69 11.53 9.22
N PHE A 144 -10.03 11.32 7.96
CA PHE A 144 -11.20 10.53 7.54
C PHE A 144 -10.77 9.07 7.43
N VAL A 145 -11.41 8.20 8.19
CA VAL A 145 -11.07 6.77 8.23
C VAL A 145 -12.19 5.94 7.64
N ASP A 146 -11.83 5.10 6.68
CA ASP A 146 -12.72 4.13 6.06
C ASP A 146 -11.97 2.85 5.69
N SER A 147 -12.70 1.78 5.41
CA SER A 147 -12.15 0.52 4.98
C SER A 147 -12.66 0.09 3.61
N THR A 148 -11.78 -0.50 2.82
CA THR A 148 -12.12 -1.05 1.51
C THR A 148 -11.64 -2.49 1.39
N HIS A 149 -12.52 -3.38 0.93
CA HIS A 149 -12.17 -4.78 0.72
C HIS A 149 -11.64 -4.98 -0.70
N VAL A 150 -10.46 -5.61 -0.79
CA VAL A 150 -9.84 -5.98 -2.05
C VAL A 150 -9.80 -7.50 -2.16
N LYS A 151 -10.32 -8.03 -3.26
CA LYS A 151 -10.34 -9.47 -3.51
C LYS A 151 -8.91 -10.03 -3.57
N ALA A 152 -8.66 -11.07 -2.79
CA ALA A 152 -7.39 -11.80 -2.83
C ALA A 152 -7.25 -12.60 -4.13
N ASN A 153 -6.01 -12.81 -4.58
CA ASN A 153 -5.71 -13.70 -5.69
C ASN A 153 -5.75 -15.18 -5.24
N ALA A 154 -6.87 -15.56 -4.63
CA ALA A 154 -7.11 -16.86 -4.04
C ALA A 154 -8.20 -17.65 -4.80
N ASN A 155 -7.99 -18.94 -4.92
CA ASN A 155 -9.01 -19.81 -5.48
C ASN A 155 -10.10 -20.08 -4.43
N LYS A 156 -11.32 -19.59 -4.67
CA LYS A 156 -12.45 -19.70 -3.73
C LYS A 156 -12.89 -21.14 -3.43
N HIS A 157 -12.45 -22.12 -4.25
CA HIS A 157 -12.80 -23.55 -4.10
C HIS A 157 -11.68 -24.37 -3.46
N LYS A 158 -10.47 -23.81 -3.30
CA LYS A 158 -9.32 -24.44 -2.63
C LYS A 158 -9.16 -23.84 -1.25
N PHE A 159 -9.75 -24.48 -0.27
CA PHE A 159 -9.68 -24.06 1.13
C PHE A 159 -9.85 -25.27 2.04
N HIS A 160 -9.31 -25.16 3.24
CA HIS A 160 -9.63 -26.05 4.35
C HIS A 160 -10.40 -25.29 5.44
N LYS A 161 -11.11 -26.01 6.27
CA LYS A 161 -11.81 -25.44 7.41
C LYS A 161 -10.93 -25.56 8.67
N LYS A 162 -10.84 -24.51 9.44
CA LYS A 162 -10.18 -24.49 10.73
C LYS A 162 -11.12 -23.92 11.78
N LEU A 163 -11.14 -24.54 12.95
CA LEU A 163 -11.83 -23.97 14.10
C LEU A 163 -11.01 -22.80 14.63
N ILE A 164 -11.61 -21.62 14.61
CA ILE A 164 -11.04 -20.40 15.17
C ILE A 164 -11.99 -19.83 16.23
N ARG A 165 -11.44 -19.19 17.26
CA ARG A 165 -12.26 -18.41 18.19
C ARG A 165 -13.00 -17.33 17.42
N LYS A 166 -14.28 -17.10 17.77
CA LYS A 166 -15.03 -15.98 17.20
C LYS A 166 -14.32 -14.68 17.55
N GLU A 167 -13.98 -13.88 16.58
CA GLU A 167 -13.32 -12.57 16.78
C GLU A 167 -14.15 -11.63 17.63
N THR A 168 -15.47 -11.65 17.45
CA THR A 168 -16.43 -10.93 18.34
C THR A 168 -16.21 -11.28 19.81
N ARG A 169 -15.83 -12.52 20.11
CA ARG A 169 -15.59 -12.94 21.49
C ARG A 169 -14.25 -12.44 22.01
N VAL A 170 -13.20 -12.49 21.21
CA VAL A 170 -11.89 -11.91 21.57
C VAL A 170 -12.06 -10.42 21.88
N TYR A 171 -12.82 -9.71 21.05
CA TYR A 171 -13.11 -8.31 21.26
C TYR A 171 -13.95 -8.05 22.53
N GLN A 172 -14.96 -8.88 22.81
CA GLN A 172 -15.72 -8.81 24.05
C GLN A 172 -14.86 -9.06 25.29
N GLU A 173 -13.91 -10.01 25.22
CA GLU A 173 -12.98 -10.28 26.32
C GLU A 173 -12.10 -9.07 26.61
N VAL A 174 -11.57 -8.42 25.59
CA VAL A 174 -10.79 -7.17 25.74
C VAL A 174 -11.65 -6.07 26.36
N LEU A 175 -12.89 -5.90 25.89
CA LEU A 175 -13.81 -4.92 26.41
C LEU A 175 -14.20 -5.22 27.88
N GLU A 176 -14.48 -6.48 28.22
CA GLU A 176 -14.78 -6.92 29.59
C GLU A 176 -13.60 -6.69 30.54
N ASP A 177 -12.36 -6.93 30.07
CA ASP A 177 -11.16 -6.67 30.86
C ASP A 177 -10.97 -5.17 31.12
N GLU A 178 -11.16 -4.29 30.13
CA GLU A 178 -11.10 -2.84 30.33
C GLU A 178 -12.19 -2.32 31.24
N ILE A 179 -13.43 -2.81 31.10
CA ILE A 179 -14.56 -2.48 32.01
C ILE A 179 -14.20 -2.94 33.41
N ASN A 180 -13.65 -4.12 33.60
CA ASN A 180 -13.28 -4.65 34.90
C ASN A 180 -12.16 -3.82 35.56
N VAL A 181 -11.16 -3.38 34.80
CA VAL A 181 -10.14 -2.45 35.30
C VAL A 181 -10.77 -1.15 35.80
N SER A 182 -11.68 -0.55 35.02
CA SER A 182 -12.38 0.67 35.42
C SER A 182 -13.27 0.46 36.65
N ARG A 183 -13.96 -0.68 36.76
CA ARG A 183 -14.78 -1.02 37.91
C ARG A 183 -13.98 -1.18 39.21
N VAL A 184 -12.82 -1.86 39.11
CA VAL A 184 -11.92 -2.02 40.28
C VAL A 184 -11.35 -0.67 40.70
N ALA A 185 -11.00 0.22 39.78
CA ALA A 185 -10.56 1.58 40.10
C ALA A 185 -11.66 2.41 40.84
N GLU A 186 -12.93 2.13 40.55
CA GLU A 186 -14.07 2.74 41.23
C GLU A 186 -14.56 1.97 42.52
N GLY A 187 -13.81 0.97 42.98
CA GLY A 187 -14.13 0.16 44.12
C GLY A 187 -15.30 -0.83 43.93
N LYS A 188 -15.65 -1.09 42.66
CA LYS A 188 -16.75 -2.03 42.31
C LYS A 188 -16.16 -3.42 42.00
N LYS A 189 -16.93 -4.48 42.29
CA LYS A 189 -16.52 -5.85 41.94
C LYS A 189 -16.47 -6.04 40.43
N PRO A 190 -15.39 -6.73 39.88
CA PRO A 190 -15.32 -7.08 38.48
C PRO A 190 -16.47 -8.02 38.08
N PHE A 191 -16.87 -8.00 36.81
CA PHE A 191 -17.78 -8.98 36.24
C PHE A 191 -17.13 -10.38 36.21
N ALA A 192 -17.89 -11.41 36.54
CA ALA A 192 -17.45 -12.77 36.38
C ALA A 192 -17.28 -13.11 34.89
N ARG A 193 -16.13 -13.65 34.51
CA ARG A 193 -15.94 -14.15 33.16
C ARG A 193 -16.88 -15.33 32.90
N LYS A 194 -17.66 -15.24 31.83
CA LYS A 194 -18.40 -16.38 31.28
C LYS A 194 -17.45 -17.12 30.33
N GLU A 195 -16.97 -18.27 30.74
CA GLU A 195 -16.25 -19.19 29.85
C GLU A 195 -17.23 -19.76 28.82
N SER A 196 -17.30 -19.14 27.65
CA SER A 196 -17.94 -19.74 26.49
C SER A 196 -16.89 -19.99 25.41
N GLN A 197 -16.58 -21.25 25.15
CA GLN A 197 -15.77 -21.69 24.04
C GLN A 197 -16.62 -21.65 22.75
N GLU A 198 -16.97 -20.48 22.27
CA GLU A 198 -17.62 -20.37 20.98
C GLU A 198 -16.56 -20.37 19.87
N GLU A 199 -16.30 -21.54 19.35
CA GLU A 199 -15.49 -21.73 18.16
C GLU A 199 -16.36 -21.59 16.91
N LYS A 200 -15.78 -21.00 15.87
CA LYS A 200 -16.40 -20.90 14.56
C LYS A 200 -15.52 -21.57 13.52
N GLU A 201 -16.10 -22.40 12.68
CA GLU A 201 -15.40 -22.85 11.48
C GLU A 201 -15.14 -21.66 10.55
N SER A 202 -13.87 -21.39 10.30
CA SER A 202 -13.45 -20.43 9.29
C SER A 202 -12.78 -21.14 8.12
N LYS A 203 -12.97 -20.59 6.93
CA LYS A 203 -12.30 -21.04 5.72
C LYS A 203 -10.95 -20.37 5.62
N ILE A 204 -9.90 -21.14 5.41
CA ILE A 204 -8.55 -20.66 5.11
C ILE A 204 -8.20 -21.06 3.70
N SER A 205 -7.75 -20.11 2.88
CA SER A 205 -7.33 -20.39 1.51
C SER A 205 -6.05 -21.21 1.48
N ASP A 206 -6.01 -22.25 0.65
CA ASP A 206 -4.79 -23.03 0.41
C ASP A 206 -3.80 -22.32 -0.52
N THR A 207 -4.27 -21.35 -1.30
CA THR A 207 -3.45 -20.58 -2.25
C THR A 207 -2.95 -19.27 -1.70
N ASP A 208 -3.66 -18.69 -0.74
CA ASP A 208 -3.33 -17.43 -0.08
C ASP A 208 -3.81 -17.49 1.38
N PRO A 209 -3.06 -18.16 2.28
CA PRO A 209 -3.46 -18.39 3.67
C PRO A 209 -3.60 -17.11 4.51
N GLU A 210 -2.96 -16.03 4.10
CA GLU A 210 -3.02 -14.73 4.80
C GLU A 210 -4.32 -13.98 4.51
N SER A 211 -5.02 -14.33 3.44
CA SER A 211 -6.31 -13.71 3.11
C SER A 211 -7.43 -14.17 4.05
N GLY A 212 -8.37 -13.27 4.34
CA GLY A 212 -9.54 -13.57 5.15
C GLY A 212 -10.76 -13.93 4.31
N TYR A 213 -11.58 -14.90 4.78
CA TYR A 213 -12.84 -15.21 4.11
C TYR A 213 -13.89 -14.17 4.45
N TYR A 214 -14.12 -13.26 3.51
CA TYR A 214 -15.04 -12.13 3.63
C TYR A 214 -16.44 -12.48 3.15
N VAL A 215 -17.45 -12.07 3.91
CA VAL A 215 -18.86 -12.28 3.61
C VAL A 215 -19.62 -10.98 3.80
N LYS A 216 -20.16 -10.42 2.70
CA LYS A 216 -21.06 -9.26 2.71
C LYS A 216 -22.40 -9.66 2.13
N GLY A 217 -23.39 -9.84 3.00
CA GLY A 217 -24.70 -10.33 2.61
C GLY A 217 -24.64 -11.74 2.00
N GLU A 218 -25.62 -12.06 1.16
CA GLU A 218 -25.73 -13.40 0.55
C GLU A 218 -24.85 -13.58 -0.69
N ARG A 219 -24.50 -12.50 -1.38
CA ARG A 219 -23.90 -12.52 -2.72
C ARG A 219 -22.38 -12.42 -2.74
N GLU A 220 -21.78 -11.70 -1.80
CA GLU A 220 -20.33 -11.53 -1.77
C GLU A 220 -19.69 -12.46 -0.73
N LYS A 221 -19.16 -13.58 -1.23
CA LYS A 221 -18.41 -14.56 -0.43
C LYS A 221 -17.10 -14.85 -1.15
N GLN A 222 -16.00 -14.32 -0.63
CA GLN A 222 -14.68 -14.44 -1.28
C GLN A 222 -13.54 -14.29 -0.26
N PHE A 223 -12.36 -14.73 -0.63
CA PHE A 223 -11.15 -14.37 0.08
C PHE A 223 -10.75 -12.94 -0.28
N ALA A 224 -10.46 -12.12 0.73
CA ALA A 224 -10.17 -10.71 0.57
C ALA A 224 -9.18 -10.21 1.63
N TYR A 225 -8.62 -9.04 1.37
CA TYR A 225 -7.94 -8.20 2.34
C TYR A 225 -8.78 -6.96 2.60
N SER A 226 -8.72 -6.44 3.82
CA SER A 226 -9.30 -5.15 4.17
C SER A 226 -8.20 -4.10 4.28
N PHE A 227 -8.37 -2.99 3.55
CA PHE A 227 -7.49 -1.83 3.60
C PHE A 227 -8.16 -0.76 4.45
N HIS A 228 -7.66 -0.56 5.67
CA HIS A 228 -8.10 0.50 6.56
C HIS A 228 -7.26 1.72 6.28
N THR A 229 -7.85 2.77 5.74
CA THR A 229 -7.14 3.93 5.21
C THR A 229 -7.59 5.20 5.92
N ALA A 230 -6.63 6.04 6.29
CA ALA A 230 -6.88 7.39 6.76
C ALA A 230 -6.50 8.39 5.67
N CYS A 231 -7.39 9.33 5.36
CA CYS A 231 -7.19 10.40 4.39
C CYS A 231 -7.41 11.77 5.05
N ASP A 232 -6.75 12.80 4.51
CA ASP A 232 -7.02 14.19 4.89
C ASP A 232 -8.26 14.75 4.17
N THR A 233 -8.57 16.04 4.42
CA THR A 233 -9.67 16.77 3.78
C THR A 233 -9.52 16.93 2.27
N ASN A 234 -8.30 16.84 1.73
CA ASN A 234 -7.97 16.96 0.32
C ASN A 234 -7.92 15.59 -0.39
N GLY A 235 -8.13 14.49 0.33
CA GLY A 235 -8.08 13.13 -0.20
C GLY A 235 -6.67 12.53 -0.26
N PHE A 236 -5.66 13.16 0.35
CA PHE A 236 -4.35 12.55 0.50
C PHE A 236 -4.38 11.44 1.54
N ILE A 237 -3.82 10.29 1.20
CA ILE A 237 -3.70 9.18 2.13
C ILE A 237 -2.62 9.51 3.17
N LEU A 238 -3.01 9.56 4.45
CA LEU A 238 -2.12 9.77 5.58
C LEU A 238 -1.45 8.47 6.04
N GLY A 239 -2.18 7.37 5.94
CA GLY A 239 -1.67 6.04 6.29
C GLY A 239 -2.69 4.95 6.02
N SER A 240 -2.22 3.71 6.05
CA SER A 240 -3.08 2.55 5.88
C SER A 240 -2.58 1.34 6.68
N ILE A 241 -3.51 0.47 7.02
CA ILE A 241 -3.25 -0.86 7.58
C ILE A 241 -3.97 -1.88 6.70
N VAL A 242 -3.29 -2.98 6.39
CA VAL A 242 -3.89 -4.09 5.63
C VAL A 242 -4.08 -5.28 6.55
N THR A 243 -5.29 -5.83 6.55
CA THR A 243 -5.63 -7.00 7.37
C THR A 243 -6.32 -8.07 6.52
N PRO A 244 -6.40 -9.32 7.00
CA PRO A 244 -7.33 -10.29 6.44
C PRO A 244 -8.76 -9.73 6.40
N GLY A 245 -9.50 -9.98 5.31
CA GLY A 245 -10.81 -9.36 5.06
C GLY A 245 -11.94 -9.77 6.00
N ASN A 246 -11.68 -10.67 6.94
CA ASN A 246 -12.62 -11.07 7.99
C ASN A 246 -12.42 -10.32 9.31
N ILE A 247 -11.42 -9.44 9.41
CA ILE A 247 -11.18 -8.59 10.58
C ILE A 247 -12.19 -7.43 10.56
N HIS A 248 -12.79 -7.14 11.71
CA HIS A 248 -13.76 -6.05 11.83
C HIS A 248 -13.05 -4.68 11.87
N ASP A 249 -13.60 -3.72 11.13
CA ASP A 249 -12.98 -2.39 10.90
C ASP A 249 -12.71 -1.64 12.21
N SER A 250 -13.62 -1.72 13.20
CA SER A 250 -13.46 -1.05 14.49
C SER A 250 -12.20 -1.48 15.26
N GLN A 251 -11.67 -2.68 15.02
CA GLN A 251 -10.45 -3.15 15.67
C GLN A 251 -9.19 -2.45 15.14
N GLN A 252 -9.28 -1.84 13.95
CA GLN A 252 -8.12 -1.26 13.27
C GLN A 252 -8.03 0.27 13.40
N LEU A 253 -9.03 0.94 13.96
CA LEU A 253 -8.98 2.39 14.12
C LEU A 253 -7.86 2.82 15.06
N ILE A 254 -7.79 2.24 16.26
CA ILE A 254 -6.76 2.59 17.25
C ILE A 254 -5.35 2.29 16.71
N PRO A 255 -5.06 1.10 16.18
CA PRO A 255 -3.77 0.83 15.53
C PRO A 255 -3.43 1.82 14.40
N LEU A 256 -4.41 2.22 13.59
CA LEU A 256 -4.19 3.17 12.51
C LEU A 256 -3.85 4.57 13.06
N ILE A 257 -4.59 5.06 14.06
CA ILE A 257 -4.30 6.35 14.70
C ILE A 257 -2.93 6.33 15.39
N GLU A 258 -2.58 5.26 16.10
CA GLU A 258 -1.23 5.12 16.70
C GLU A 258 -0.13 5.12 15.62
N LYS A 259 -0.38 4.47 14.49
CA LYS A 259 0.53 4.52 13.35
C LYS A 259 0.74 5.96 12.85
N LEU A 260 -0.35 6.74 12.67
CA LEU A 260 -0.27 8.14 12.28
C LEU A 260 0.51 9.00 13.29
N LYS A 261 0.24 8.83 14.59
CA LYS A 261 0.97 9.52 15.67
C LYS A 261 2.48 9.28 15.58
N ASN A 262 2.89 8.05 15.30
CA ASN A 262 4.29 7.68 15.27
C ASN A 262 5.01 8.12 13.99
N THR A 263 4.28 8.28 12.89
CA THR A 263 4.88 8.56 11.55
C THR A 263 4.72 10.00 11.08
N LEU A 264 3.64 10.66 11.45
CA LEU A 264 3.30 12.02 11.03
C LEU A 264 3.03 12.94 12.24
N SER A 265 1.78 12.92 12.71
CA SER A 265 1.28 13.71 13.84
C SER A 265 0.01 13.10 14.40
N THR A 266 -0.41 13.54 15.57
CA THR A 266 -1.71 13.16 16.14
C THR A 266 -2.80 13.96 15.47
N PRO A 267 -3.77 13.33 14.77
CA PRO A 267 -4.93 14.05 14.24
C PRO A 267 -5.73 14.71 15.37
N LEU A 268 -6.17 15.94 15.15
CA LEU A 268 -7.05 16.68 16.09
C LEU A 268 -8.50 16.19 15.96
N VAL A 269 -8.89 15.79 14.76
CA VAL A 269 -10.25 15.32 14.45
C VAL A 269 -10.16 14.01 13.69
N VAL A 270 -10.91 13.01 14.14
CA VAL A 270 -11.08 11.72 13.44
C VAL A 270 -12.54 11.57 13.03
N VAL A 271 -12.77 11.38 11.75
CA VAL A 271 -14.08 11.15 11.14
C VAL A 271 -14.14 9.71 10.63
N ALA A 272 -15.10 8.93 11.12
CA ALA A 272 -15.31 7.55 10.70
C ALA A 272 -16.80 7.23 10.65
N ASP A 273 -17.18 6.15 9.97
CA ASP A 273 -18.57 5.71 9.90
C ASP A 273 -19.08 5.15 11.25
N ALA A 274 -20.39 4.87 11.32
CA ALA A 274 -21.02 4.36 12.55
C ALA A 274 -20.50 2.97 12.96
N GLY A 275 -19.90 2.21 12.06
CA GLY A 275 -19.28 0.90 12.33
C GLY A 275 -18.10 0.99 13.30
N TYR A 276 -17.46 2.15 13.38
CA TYR A 276 -16.36 2.42 14.32
C TYR A 276 -16.82 2.90 15.69
N LYS A 277 -18.13 3.15 15.90
CA LYS A 277 -18.65 3.65 17.16
C LYS A 277 -18.67 2.54 18.22
N THR A 278 -17.59 2.41 18.97
CA THR A 278 -17.47 1.48 20.09
C THR A 278 -17.05 2.21 21.37
N PRO A 279 -17.41 1.70 22.58
CA PRO A 279 -17.00 2.32 23.84
C PRO A 279 -15.47 2.47 23.99
N ILE A 280 -14.71 1.51 23.50
CA ILE A 280 -13.23 1.53 23.54
C ILE A 280 -12.69 2.69 22.70
N ILE A 281 -13.18 2.83 21.49
CA ILE A 281 -12.77 3.93 20.58
C ILE A 281 -13.16 5.28 21.19
N ALA A 282 -14.38 5.41 21.71
CA ALA A 282 -14.85 6.65 22.36
C ALA A 282 -14.04 7.03 23.60
N LYS A 283 -13.46 6.05 24.29
CA LYS A 283 -12.57 6.31 25.45
C LYS A 283 -11.15 6.66 25.00
N TYR A 284 -10.71 6.13 23.89
CA TYR A 284 -9.38 6.35 23.35
C TYR A 284 -9.23 7.74 22.70
N LEU A 285 -10.23 8.18 21.94
CA LEU A 285 -10.31 9.52 21.33
C LEU A 285 -10.63 10.59 22.36
#